data_9d1f4a099d07460c6190bd4d141dfd9b
#
_entry.id   9d1f4a099d07460c6190bd4d141dfd9b
#
_cell.length_a   1.000
_cell.length_b   1.000
_cell.length_c   1.000
_cell.angle_alpha   90.00
_cell.angle_beta   90.00
_cell.angle_gamma   90.00
#
_symmetry.space_group_name_H-M   'P 1'
#
loop_
_entity.id
_entity.type
_entity.pdbx_description
1 polymer ?
#
loop_
_entity_poly.entity_id
_entity_poly.type
_entity_poly.pdbx_seq_one_letter_code
_entity_poly.pdbx_strand_id
1 'polypeptide(L)'
;MRGSAAIYYHPEGFDTSGSKLMGRQAAGEAFLKAYAEHGGSATLYCYSRTEAMFTNFQERVAALTGAKHAAQWIPHQQPNDLAKAGCLFVPGPNTADLVWQRRQFDPRDYSVCGITHTTASESIMDSIGDLMVAPYQSWDAVICTSEAVRDTFRQVLGDWEEYLKERTRGLVNAPVQLPVIPLGVDCAGLKAEGKAAGWRREWRARHDIGEDDIAVLFMGRLSYHAKAHPLPMYLGLENAARESKRNIHLIQAGWFANDSIEKAFSESARTICPSVNAIFLDGRDAHVRESIWYAADIFTSLSDNIQET
;
A
#
# COMPACT_ATOMS: atom_id res chain seq x y z
N MET A 1 8.37 23.85 17.32
CA MET A 1 8.89 22.48 17.49
C MET A 1 8.73 21.78 16.14
N ARG A 2 9.78 21.19 15.59
CA ARG A 2 9.64 20.31 14.42
C ARG A 2 8.96 19.04 14.94
N GLY A 3 7.83 18.67 14.35
CA GLY A 3 7.11 17.46 14.72
C GLY A 3 7.99 16.24 14.48
N SER A 4 8.01 15.30 15.41
CA SER A 4 8.63 13.99 15.21
C SER A 4 7.59 12.91 15.50
N ALA A 5 7.79 11.73 14.95
CA ALA A 5 6.96 10.57 15.24
C ALA A 5 7.85 9.36 15.54
N ALA A 6 7.41 8.53 16.48
CA ALA A 6 7.95 7.19 16.62
C ALA A 6 7.28 6.28 15.59
N ILE A 7 8.06 5.45 14.93
CA ILE A 7 7.55 4.46 13.99
C ILE A 7 7.26 3.16 14.74
N TYR A 8 5.99 2.70 14.70
CA TYR A 8 5.64 1.34 15.12
C TYR A 8 6.29 0.35 14.16
N TYR A 9 7.37 -0.28 14.59
CA TYR A 9 8.20 -1.05 13.70
C TYR A 9 8.08 -2.56 13.92
N HIS A 10 7.76 -3.25 12.83
CA HIS A 10 7.91 -4.68 12.68
C HIS A 10 8.52 -4.95 11.29
N PRO A 11 9.60 -5.74 11.17
CA PRO A 11 10.29 -5.93 9.89
C PRO A 11 9.36 -6.26 8.71
N GLU A 12 8.37 -7.12 8.94
CA GLU A 12 7.42 -7.54 7.90
C GLU A 12 6.66 -6.37 7.24
N GLY A 13 6.43 -5.27 7.94
CA GLY A 13 5.73 -4.10 7.40
C GLY A 13 6.58 -3.23 6.47
N PHE A 14 7.91 -3.41 6.48
CA PHE A 14 8.88 -2.53 5.83
C PHE A 14 9.89 -3.29 4.95
N ASP A 15 9.71 -4.60 4.75
CA ASP A 15 10.61 -5.44 3.96
C ASP A 15 9.93 -5.92 2.68
N THR A 16 10.51 -5.51 1.54
CA THR A 16 10.05 -5.89 0.20
C THR A 16 10.79 -7.09 -0.38
N SER A 17 11.74 -7.69 0.35
CA SER A 17 12.54 -8.83 -0.11
C SER A 17 11.82 -10.18 0.01
N GLY A 18 10.68 -10.22 0.70
CA GLY A 18 9.92 -11.43 0.93
C GLY A 18 9.25 -12.00 -0.33
N SER A 19 8.99 -13.30 -0.34
CA SER A 19 8.36 -14.01 -1.47
C SER A 19 6.91 -13.61 -1.75
N LYS A 20 6.23 -12.99 -0.78
CA LYS A 20 4.84 -12.50 -0.90
C LYS A 20 4.82 -10.97 -0.78
N LEU A 21 5.35 -10.29 -1.78
CA LEU A 21 5.34 -8.84 -1.83
C LEU A 21 3.89 -8.32 -1.96
N MET A 22 3.49 -7.44 -1.03
CA MET A 22 2.21 -6.74 -1.04
C MET A 22 2.45 -5.23 -1.08
N GLY A 23 1.48 -4.47 -1.62
CA GLY A 23 1.56 -3.01 -1.72
C GLY A 23 1.85 -2.31 -0.38
N ARG A 24 1.32 -2.84 0.74
CA ARG A 24 1.57 -2.29 2.08
C ARG A 24 3.06 -2.29 2.47
N GLN A 25 3.81 -3.31 2.06
CA GLN A 25 5.25 -3.41 2.35
C GLN A 25 6.05 -2.39 1.52
N ALA A 26 5.70 -2.27 0.23
CA ALA A 26 6.30 -1.26 -0.63
C ALA A 26 5.99 0.17 -0.15
N ALA A 27 4.74 0.42 0.28
CA ALA A 27 4.35 1.70 0.87
C ALA A 27 5.08 1.97 2.20
N GLY A 28 5.21 0.96 3.07
CA GLY A 28 5.94 1.06 4.33
C GLY A 28 7.43 1.38 4.12
N GLU A 29 8.08 0.69 3.19
CA GLU A 29 9.48 0.94 2.83
C GLU A 29 9.69 2.35 2.26
N ALA A 30 8.85 2.76 1.30
CA ALA A 30 8.90 4.09 0.72
C ALA A 30 8.64 5.18 1.76
N PHE A 31 7.68 4.96 2.66
CA PHE A 31 7.42 5.87 3.79
C PHE A 31 8.63 5.98 4.71
N LEU A 32 9.24 4.85 5.10
CA LEU A 32 10.40 4.85 6.00
C LEU A 32 11.58 5.62 5.41
N LYS A 33 11.86 5.42 4.11
CA LYS A 33 12.87 6.18 3.37
C LYS A 33 12.57 7.68 3.40
N ALA A 34 11.38 8.05 2.95
CA ALA A 34 10.98 9.46 2.87
C ALA A 34 10.94 10.14 4.25
N TYR A 35 10.50 9.42 5.28
CA TYR A 35 10.49 9.95 6.64
C TYR A 35 11.91 10.18 7.18
N ALA A 36 12.83 9.27 6.92
CA ALA A 36 14.24 9.43 7.32
C ALA A 36 14.92 10.61 6.61
N GLU A 37 14.64 10.82 5.33
CA GLU A 37 15.24 11.89 4.52
C GLU A 37 14.57 13.27 4.74
N HIS A 38 13.24 13.29 4.93
CA HIS A 38 12.44 14.53 4.87
C HIS A 38 11.63 14.83 6.13
N GLY A 39 11.54 13.91 7.09
CA GLY A 39 10.73 14.08 8.31
C GLY A 39 11.19 15.21 9.25
N GLY A 40 12.38 15.76 9.00
CA GLY A 40 12.92 16.94 9.71
C GLY A 40 13.32 16.67 11.17
N SER A 41 13.23 15.44 11.66
CA SER A 41 13.68 15.04 13.00
C SER A 41 15.18 14.74 12.99
N ALA A 42 15.90 15.25 14.00
CA ALA A 42 17.32 14.91 14.18
C ALA A 42 17.51 13.46 14.67
N THR A 43 16.49 12.86 15.27
CA THR A 43 16.51 11.51 15.82
C THR A 43 15.27 10.75 15.33
N LEU A 44 15.48 9.58 14.78
CA LEU A 44 14.40 8.66 14.40
C LEU A 44 14.01 7.80 15.62
N TYR A 45 12.76 7.81 16.01
CA TYR A 45 12.26 6.99 17.10
C TYR A 45 11.66 5.69 16.55
N CYS A 46 12.11 4.56 17.07
CA CYS A 46 11.61 3.23 16.72
C CYS A 46 10.87 2.62 17.91
N TYR A 47 9.58 2.43 17.80
CA TYR A 47 8.77 1.72 18.80
C TYR A 47 8.64 0.27 18.37
N SER A 48 9.33 -0.63 19.08
CA SER A 48 9.38 -2.05 18.72
C SER A 48 9.47 -2.97 19.94
N ARG A 49 9.12 -4.26 19.73
CA ARG A 49 9.06 -5.25 20.82
C ARG A 49 10.42 -5.66 21.33
N THR A 50 11.44 -5.69 20.47
CA THR A 50 12.77 -6.22 20.81
C THR A 50 13.87 -5.33 20.27
N GLU A 51 15.04 -5.39 20.93
CA GLU A 51 16.25 -4.71 20.48
C GLU A 51 16.72 -5.20 19.11
N ALA A 52 16.52 -6.49 18.80
CA ALA A 52 16.81 -7.03 17.47
C ALA A 52 15.99 -6.35 16.36
N MET A 53 14.72 -6.03 16.61
CA MET A 53 13.90 -5.25 15.66
C MET A 53 14.41 -3.82 15.53
N PHE A 54 14.90 -3.21 16.60
CA PHE A 54 15.51 -1.88 16.52
C PHE A 54 16.81 -1.91 15.72
N THR A 55 17.66 -2.90 15.91
CA THR A 55 18.87 -3.08 15.08
C THR A 55 18.51 -3.22 13.61
N ASN A 56 17.51 -4.05 13.30
CA ASN A 56 17.01 -4.21 11.93
C ASN A 56 16.45 -2.89 11.36
N PHE A 57 15.74 -2.09 12.17
CA PHE A 57 15.28 -0.75 11.78
C PHE A 57 16.45 0.15 11.35
N GLN A 58 17.52 0.19 12.14
CA GLN A 58 18.71 1.01 11.84
C GLN A 58 19.40 0.56 10.55
N GLU A 59 19.58 -0.75 10.37
CA GLU A 59 20.16 -1.34 9.15
C GLU A 59 19.28 -1.02 7.93
N ARG A 60 17.96 -1.17 8.06
CA ARG A 60 17.02 -0.89 6.98
C ARG A 60 17.04 0.58 6.56
N VAL A 61 16.97 1.49 7.53
CA VAL A 61 17.05 2.94 7.25
C VAL A 61 18.37 3.27 6.55
N ALA A 62 19.50 2.75 7.03
CA ALA A 62 20.80 2.98 6.42
C ALA A 62 20.88 2.43 4.97
N ALA A 63 20.29 1.26 4.73
CA ALA A 63 20.24 0.66 3.38
C ALA A 63 19.39 1.49 2.41
N LEU A 64 18.25 2.01 2.87
CA LEU A 64 17.32 2.79 2.05
C LEU A 64 17.81 4.20 1.72
N THR A 65 18.53 4.84 2.65
CA THR A 65 18.98 6.23 2.49
C THR A 65 20.45 6.37 2.10
N GLY A 66 21.22 5.28 2.16
CA GLY A 66 22.67 5.31 1.97
C GLY A 66 23.44 6.01 3.11
N ALA A 67 22.76 6.38 4.21
CA ALA A 67 23.34 7.13 5.32
C ALA A 67 22.95 6.56 6.68
N LYS A 68 23.79 6.78 7.68
CA LYS A 68 23.46 6.48 9.07
C LYS A 68 22.68 7.64 9.69
N HIS A 69 21.53 7.34 10.28
CA HIS A 69 20.70 8.30 11.01
C HIS A 69 20.79 8.06 12.52
N ALA A 70 20.74 9.12 13.29
CA ALA A 70 20.58 8.99 14.74
C ALA A 70 19.21 8.34 15.00
N ALA A 71 19.19 7.27 15.78
CA ALA A 71 17.97 6.55 16.11
C ALA A 71 17.92 6.22 17.60
N GLN A 72 16.71 6.22 18.16
CA GLN A 72 16.46 5.85 19.54
C GLN A 72 15.37 4.77 19.60
N TRP A 73 15.66 3.72 20.34
CA TRP A 73 14.68 2.67 20.64
C TRP A 73 13.74 3.10 21.76
N ILE A 74 12.45 2.82 21.56
CA ILE A 74 11.41 2.88 22.58
C ILE A 74 10.82 1.46 22.68
N PRO A 75 11.13 0.73 23.76
CA PRO A 75 10.58 -0.62 23.96
C PRO A 75 9.06 -0.60 24.18
N HIS A 76 8.35 -1.61 23.68
CA HIS A 76 6.90 -1.75 23.95
C HIS A 76 6.53 -1.77 25.43
N GLN A 77 7.46 -2.18 26.29
CA GLN A 77 7.28 -2.20 27.75
C GLN A 77 7.35 -0.80 28.38
N GLN A 78 7.79 0.20 27.62
CA GLN A 78 7.97 1.58 28.09
C GLN A 78 7.20 2.59 27.20
N PRO A 79 5.88 2.45 27.06
CA PRO A 79 5.09 3.29 26.15
C PRO A 79 5.07 4.77 26.55
N ASN A 80 5.36 5.12 27.82
CA ASN A 80 5.47 6.50 28.26
C ASN A 80 6.60 7.26 27.56
N ASP A 81 7.63 6.57 27.11
CA ASP A 81 8.73 7.17 26.37
C ASP A 81 8.31 7.69 25.00
N LEU A 82 7.10 7.31 24.49
CA LEU A 82 6.51 7.88 23.29
C LEU A 82 6.22 9.39 23.41
N ALA A 83 6.08 9.91 24.64
CA ALA A 83 6.00 11.34 24.88
C ALA A 83 7.20 12.12 24.30
N LYS A 84 8.39 11.50 24.21
CA LYS A 84 9.60 12.09 23.61
C LYS A 84 9.43 12.37 22.10
N ALA A 85 8.64 11.53 21.43
CA ALA A 85 8.34 11.66 20.01
C ALA A 85 7.08 12.51 19.76
N GLY A 86 6.13 12.51 20.69
CA GLY A 86 4.86 13.24 20.60
C GLY A 86 3.82 12.65 19.66
N CYS A 87 4.22 11.70 18.83
CA CYS A 87 3.32 10.96 17.94
C CYS A 87 3.82 9.51 17.76
N LEU A 88 2.91 8.55 17.66
CA LEU A 88 3.18 7.20 17.25
C LEU A 88 2.53 6.97 15.87
N PHE A 89 3.35 6.78 14.84
CA PHE A 89 2.89 6.38 13.51
C PHE A 89 2.82 4.86 13.40
N VAL A 90 1.67 4.36 12.93
CA VAL A 90 1.39 2.94 12.75
C VAL A 90 1.15 2.66 11.26
N PRO A 91 1.86 1.71 10.63
CA PRO A 91 1.68 1.37 9.22
C PRO A 91 0.42 0.51 8.99
N GLY A 92 -0.72 0.97 9.50
CA GLY A 92 -2.03 0.32 9.40
C GLY A 92 -3.10 1.11 10.14
N PRO A 93 -4.39 0.84 9.90
CA PRO A 93 -5.48 1.57 10.54
C PRO A 93 -5.87 1.00 11.92
N ASN A 94 -5.44 -0.22 12.26
CA ASN A 94 -5.81 -0.91 13.49
C ASN A 94 -4.97 -0.38 14.66
N THR A 95 -5.44 0.66 15.31
CA THR A 95 -4.69 1.37 16.38
C THR A 95 -5.40 1.38 17.73
N ALA A 96 -6.54 0.69 17.86
CA ALA A 96 -7.36 0.68 19.07
C ALA A 96 -6.58 0.22 20.32
N ASP A 97 -5.83 -0.86 20.24
CA ASP A 97 -5.03 -1.37 21.36
C ASP A 97 -4.01 -0.34 21.86
N LEU A 98 -3.45 0.47 20.98
CA LEU A 98 -2.45 1.48 21.29
C LEU A 98 -3.07 2.70 22.01
N VAL A 99 -4.29 3.09 21.63
CA VAL A 99 -4.99 4.16 22.38
C VAL A 99 -5.53 3.65 23.73
N TRP A 100 -5.89 2.36 23.84
CA TRP A 100 -6.17 1.73 25.13
C TRP A 100 -4.94 1.64 26.01
N GLN A 101 -3.76 1.32 25.44
CA GLN A 101 -2.49 1.35 26.16
C GLN A 101 -2.19 2.76 26.67
N ARG A 102 -2.29 3.79 25.80
CA ARG A 102 -2.07 5.18 26.19
C ARG A 102 -3.01 5.64 27.32
N ARG A 103 -4.27 5.17 27.33
CA ARG A 103 -5.23 5.51 28.37
C ARG A 103 -4.80 5.12 29.78
N GLN A 104 -3.89 4.15 29.91
CA GLN A 104 -3.35 3.75 31.22
C GLN A 104 -2.42 4.81 31.82
N PHE A 105 -2.03 5.82 31.04
CA PHE A 105 -1.15 6.93 31.39
C PHE A 105 -1.85 8.26 31.10
N ASP A 106 -1.11 9.29 30.70
CA ASP A 106 -1.75 10.55 30.26
C ASP A 106 -2.13 10.46 28.75
N PRO A 107 -3.41 10.58 28.38
CA PRO A 107 -3.83 10.56 26.99
C PRO A 107 -3.24 11.69 26.13
N ARG A 108 -2.67 12.73 26.74
CA ARG A 108 -2.04 13.88 26.07
C ARG A 108 -0.56 13.69 25.75
N ASP A 109 0.07 12.63 26.24
CA ASP A 109 1.52 12.43 26.07
C ASP A 109 1.93 12.31 24.61
N TYR A 110 1.11 11.67 23.79
CA TYR A 110 1.35 11.52 22.36
C TYR A 110 0.06 11.28 21.58
N SER A 111 0.08 11.61 20.30
CA SER A 111 -0.97 11.23 19.35
C SER A 111 -0.69 9.85 18.74
N VAL A 112 -1.76 9.18 18.28
CA VAL A 112 -1.65 7.95 17.49
C VAL A 112 -2.14 8.23 16.08
N CYS A 113 -1.32 7.92 15.09
CA CYS A 113 -1.60 8.15 13.69
C CYS A 113 -1.48 6.83 12.91
N GLY A 114 -2.60 6.31 12.42
CA GLY A 114 -2.66 5.17 11.51
C GLY A 114 -2.69 5.58 10.05
N ILE A 115 -2.58 4.60 9.14
CA ILE A 115 -2.76 4.79 7.70
C ILE A 115 -3.54 3.63 7.09
N THR A 116 -4.39 3.92 6.12
CA THR A 116 -5.18 2.93 5.40
C THR A 116 -4.37 2.28 4.27
N HIS A 117 -4.59 0.97 4.05
CA HIS A 117 -4.04 0.22 2.91
C HIS A 117 -5.10 -0.58 2.15
N THR A 118 -6.26 -0.79 2.76
CA THR A 118 -7.43 -1.44 2.18
C THR A 118 -8.65 -1.12 3.02
N THR A 119 -9.82 -1.14 2.43
CA THR A 119 -11.10 -0.98 3.13
C THR A 119 -12.02 -2.20 2.96
N ALA A 120 -11.53 -3.26 2.31
CA ALA A 120 -12.37 -4.39 1.89
C ALA A 120 -12.24 -5.67 2.75
N SER A 121 -11.46 -5.66 3.83
CA SER A 121 -11.36 -6.83 4.71
C SER A 121 -12.23 -6.65 5.96
N GLU A 122 -12.83 -7.74 6.45
CA GLU A 122 -13.63 -7.77 7.69
C GLU A 122 -12.90 -7.08 8.85
N SER A 123 -11.63 -7.44 9.07
CA SER A 123 -10.84 -6.87 10.17
C SER A 123 -10.61 -5.35 10.05
N ILE A 124 -10.61 -4.80 8.85
CA ILE A 124 -10.52 -3.35 8.66
C ILE A 124 -11.87 -2.69 8.92
N MET A 125 -12.97 -3.30 8.45
CA MET A 125 -14.32 -2.80 8.74
C MET A 125 -14.59 -2.78 10.25
N ASP A 126 -14.18 -3.83 10.97
CA ASP A 126 -14.26 -3.86 12.44
C ASP A 126 -13.41 -2.76 13.08
N SER A 127 -12.19 -2.54 12.58
CA SER A 127 -11.30 -1.50 13.10
C SER A 127 -11.82 -0.08 12.89
N ILE A 128 -12.66 0.15 11.87
CA ILE A 128 -13.36 1.43 11.72
C ILE A 128 -14.38 1.62 12.84
N GLY A 129 -15.10 0.55 13.22
CA GLY A 129 -16.01 0.56 14.37
C GLY A 129 -15.28 0.86 15.69
N ASP A 130 -14.07 0.35 15.86
CA ASP A 130 -13.24 0.64 17.05
C ASP A 130 -12.95 2.13 17.25
N LEU A 131 -12.94 2.93 16.17
CA LEU A 131 -12.77 4.39 16.27
C LEU A 131 -13.91 5.06 17.04
N MET A 132 -15.07 4.41 17.14
CA MET A 132 -16.23 4.89 17.88
C MET A 132 -16.19 4.55 19.36
N VAL A 133 -15.54 3.42 19.73
CA VAL A 133 -15.64 2.86 21.09
C VAL A 133 -14.31 2.90 21.87
N ALA A 134 -13.18 2.89 21.21
CA ALA A 134 -11.88 3.02 21.86
C ALA A 134 -11.58 4.49 22.22
N PRO A 135 -10.69 4.75 23.21
CA PRO A 135 -10.49 6.09 23.79
C PRO A 135 -9.63 7.01 22.91
N TYR A 136 -9.98 7.12 21.65
CA TYR A 136 -9.37 8.08 20.74
C TYR A 136 -9.60 9.51 21.17
N GLN A 137 -8.71 10.40 20.76
CA GLN A 137 -8.75 11.82 21.05
C GLN A 137 -8.78 12.62 19.74
N SER A 138 -9.16 13.89 19.83
CA SER A 138 -9.26 14.77 18.64
C SER A 138 -7.92 15.10 17.97
N TRP A 139 -6.81 14.72 18.57
CA TRP A 139 -5.46 14.83 18.00
C TRP A 139 -4.94 13.51 17.42
N ASP A 140 -5.71 12.42 17.49
CA ASP A 140 -5.39 11.18 16.81
C ASP A 140 -5.89 11.24 15.36
N ALA A 141 -5.27 10.46 14.48
CA ALA A 141 -5.62 10.46 13.08
C ALA A 141 -5.54 9.06 12.45
N VAL A 142 -6.35 8.84 11.42
CA VAL A 142 -6.14 7.78 10.44
C VAL A 142 -6.00 8.41 9.07
N ILE A 143 -4.82 8.34 8.48
CA ILE A 143 -4.56 8.86 7.14
C ILE A 143 -5.34 8.01 6.13
N CYS A 144 -6.22 8.66 5.39
CA CYS A 144 -6.92 8.08 4.25
C CYS A 144 -6.09 8.33 2.99
N THR A 145 -5.77 7.27 2.25
CA THR A 145 -4.91 7.38 1.07
C THR A 145 -5.60 8.00 -0.14
N SER A 146 -6.93 8.14 -0.10
CA SER A 146 -7.73 8.83 -1.11
C SER A 146 -9.02 9.40 -0.53
N GLU A 147 -9.70 10.27 -1.28
CA GLU A 147 -11.03 10.76 -0.96
C GLU A 147 -12.04 9.60 -0.86
N ALA A 148 -11.99 8.65 -1.78
CA ALA A 148 -12.86 7.49 -1.78
C ALA A 148 -12.72 6.65 -0.50
N VAL A 149 -11.50 6.45 -0.02
CA VAL A 149 -11.23 5.76 1.26
C VAL A 149 -11.80 6.55 2.43
N ARG A 150 -11.62 7.87 2.46
CA ARG A 150 -12.19 8.72 3.51
C ARG A 150 -13.71 8.66 3.52
N ASP A 151 -14.34 8.67 2.35
CA ASP A 151 -15.80 8.62 2.24
C ASP A 151 -16.35 7.26 2.70
N THR A 152 -15.63 6.16 2.39
CA THR A 152 -15.94 4.83 2.95
C THR A 152 -15.86 4.83 4.48
N PHE A 153 -14.80 5.41 5.07
CA PHE A 153 -14.68 5.53 6.53
C PHE A 153 -15.86 6.32 7.12
N ARG A 154 -16.21 7.46 6.51
CA ARG A 154 -17.33 8.29 6.97
C ARG A 154 -18.66 7.56 6.93
N GLN A 155 -18.90 6.81 5.85
CA GLN A 155 -20.12 6.02 5.72
C GLN A 155 -20.21 4.96 6.82
N VAL A 156 -19.16 4.16 7.00
CA VAL A 156 -19.14 3.10 8.03
C VAL A 156 -19.25 3.70 9.43
N LEU A 157 -18.58 4.82 9.72
CA LEU A 157 -18.70 5.51 11.00
C LEU A 157 -20.13 6.06 11.21
N GLY A 158 -20.79 6.56 10.17
CA GLY A 158 -22.19 6.98 10.24
C GLY A 158 -23.15 5.84 10.59
N ASP A 159 -22.96 4.68 9.96
CA ASP A 159 -23.75 3.46 10.24
C ASP A 159 -23.53 2.99 11.70
N TRP A 160 -22.28 3.04 12.17
CA TRP A 160 -21.94 2.74 13.57
C TRP A 160 -22.52 3.75 14.55
N GLU A 161 -22.51 5.05 14.23
CA GLU A 161 -23.10 6.10 15.05
C GLU A 161 -24.60 5.85 15.25
N GLU A 162 -25.34 5.55 14.17
CA GLU A 162 -26.76 5.25 14.21
C GLU A 162 -27.03 4.00 15.08
N TYR A 163 -26.32 2.91 14.85
CA TYR A 163 -26.43 1.69 15.65
C TYR A 163 -26.16 1.93 17.14
N LEU A 164 -25.06 2.61 17.48
CA LEU A 164 -24.68 2.86 18.87
C LEU A 164 -25.66 3.82 19.55
N LYS A 165 -26.20 4.79 18.85
CA LYS A 165 -27.24 5.70 19.35
C LYS A 165 -28.51 4.93 19.75
N GLU A 166 -28.97 4.03 18.91
CA GLU A 166 -30.11 3.15 19.24
C GLU A 166 -29.82 2.27 20.44
N ARG A 167 -28.65 1.64 20.47
CA ARG A 167 -28.26 0.67 21.48
C ARG A 167 -28.00 1.27 22.85
N THR A 168 -27.33 2.42 22.90
CA THR A 168 -26.88 3.06 24.15
C THR A 168 -27.81 4.20 24.59
N ARG A 169 -28.67 4.70 23.70
CA ARG A 169 -29.44 5.91 23.85
C ARG A 169 -28.59 7.17 24.13
N GLY A 170 -27.32 7.12 23.75
CA GLY A 170 -26.33 8.18 23.92
C GLY A 170 -25.89 8.76 22.59
N LEU A 171 -25.22 9.91 22.64
CA LEU A 171 -24.51 10.45 21.50
C LEU A 171 -23.10 9.88 21.52
N VAL A 172 -22.70 9.22 20.44
CA VAL A 172 -21.37 8.67 20.24
C VAL A 172 -20.86 9.19 18.91
N ASN A 173 -19.64 9.72 18.90
CA ASN A 173 -18.96 10.15 17.67
C ASN A 173 -17.49 9.74 17.72
N ALA A 174 -16.90 9.51 16.57
CA ALA A 174 -15.46 9.28 16.47
C ALA A 174 -14.73 10.64 16.48
N PRO A 175 -13.89 10.93 17.49
CA PRO A 175 -13.17 12.21 17.56
C PRO A 175 -11.99 12.28 16.60
N VAL A 176 -11.58 11.15 16.02
CA VAL A 176 -10.37 10.96 15.22
C VAL A 176 -10.41 11.78 13.92
N GLN A 177 -9.27 12.32 13.54
CA GLN A 177 -9.12 13.02 12.27
C GLN A 177 -8.95 12.03 11.11
N LEU A 178 -9.51 12.36 9.93
CA LEU A 178 -9.40 11.57 8.71
C LEU A 178 -8.78 12.43 7.58
N PRO A 179 -7.48 12.80 7.68
CA PRO A 179 -6.83 13.56 6.63
C PRO A 179 -6.63 12.70 5.38
N VAL A 180 -6.80 13.31 4.20
CA VAL A 180 -6.46 12.66 2.92
C VAL A 180 -5.03 13.00 2.55
N ILE A 181 -4.18 11.98 2.58
CA ILE A 181 -2.77 12.08 2.20
C ILE A 181 -2.45 10.90 1.27
N PRO A 182 -2.37 11.11 -0.05
CA PRO A 182 -2.04 10.06 -0.99
C PRO A 182 -0.69 9.41 -0.71
N LEU A 183 -0.54 8.14 -1.07
CA LEU A 183 0.74 7.45 -1.00
C LEU A 183 1.77 8.17 -1.89
N GLY A 184 2.97 8.34 -1.36
CA GLY A 184 4.08 8.93 -2.10
C GLY A 184 4.65 7.97 -3.14
N VAL A 185 5.20 8.54 -4.20
CA VAL A 185 5.92 7.81 -5.27
C VAL A 185 7.34 8.36 -5.38
N ASP A 186 8.34 7.47 -5.40
CA ASP A 186 9.73 7.86 -5.66
C ASP A 186 9.92 8.14 -7.16
N CYS A 187 9.56 9.36 -7.57
CA CYS A 187 9.68 9.78 -8.97
C CYS A 187 11.14 9.79 -9.46
N ALA A 188 12.11 9.96 -8.59
CA ALA A 188 13.53 9.95 -8.97
C ALA A 188 14.00 8.51 -9.24
N GLY A 189 13.62 7.57 -8.37
CA GLY A 189 13.93 6.13 -8.54
C GLY A 189 13.25 5.50 -9.76
N LEU A 190 12.09 6.02 -10.16
CA LEU A 190 11.38 5.55 -11.35
C LEU A 190 11.93 6.12 -12.67
N LYS A 191 12.81 7.12 -12.65
CA LYS A 191 13.43 7.64 -13.86
C LYS A 191 14.53 6.69 -14.34
N ALA A 192 14.33 6.13 -15.51
CA ALA A 192 15.27 5.17 -16.12
C ALA A 192 16.53 5.79 -16.69
N GLU A 193 16.95 6.96 -16.28
CA GLU A 193 18.14 7.73 -16.72
C GLU A 193 18.95 7.06 -17.87
N GLY A 194 18.52 7.24 -19.11
CA GLY A 194 19.17 6.67 -20.29
C GLY A 194 18.93 5.18 -20.56
N LYS A 195 18.32 4.41 -19.65
CA LYS A 195 18.04 2.98 -19.81
C LYS A 195 16.71 2.68 -20.50
N ALA A 196 15.76 3.62 -20.48
CA ALA A 196 14.39 3.43 -20.98
C ALA A 196 14.31 2.82 -22.39
N ALA A 197 15.05 3.38 -23.35
CA ALA A 197 15.07 2.89 -24.72
C ALA A 197 15.71 1.49 -24.86
N GLY A 198 16.67 1.17 -24.00
CA GLY A 198 17.30 -0.15 -23.93
C GLY A 198 16.32 -1.20 -23.42
N TRP A 199 15.65 -0.92 -22.31
CA TRP A 199 14.64 -1.81 -21.71
C TRP A 199 13.43 -2.00 -22.62
N ARG A 200 12.95 -0.91 -23.31
CA ARG A 200 11.90 -1.04 -24.29
C ARG A 200 12.26 -2.04 -25.40
N ARG A 201 13.44 -1.90 -25.98
CA ARG A 201 13.91 -2.82 -27.03
C ARG A 201 14.06 -4.24 -26.53
N GLU A 202 14.66 -4.42 -25.36
CA GLU A 202 14.88 -5.72 -24.73
C GLU A 202 13.55 -6.47 -24.55
N TRP A 203 12.58 -5.84 -23.87
CA TRP A 203 11.30 -6.48 -23.56
C TRP A 203 10.48 -6.75 -24.82
N ARG A 204 10.43 -5.80 -25.76
CA ARG A 204 9.69 -5.98 -27.00
C ARG A 204 10.31 -7.08 -27.86
N ALA A 205 11.61 -7.14 -27.98
CA ALA A 205 12.30 -8.21 -28.73
C ALA A 205 12.13 -9.59 -28.06
N ARG A 206 12.16 -9.64 -26.71
CA ARG A 206 11.98 -10.91 -25.97
C ARG A 206 10.59 -11.53 -26.17
N HIS A 207 9.58 -10.73 -26.43
CA HIS A 207 8.20 -11.16 -26.55
C HIS A 207 7.60 -10.95 -27.96
N ASP A 208 8.45 -10.77 -28.96
CA ASP A 208 8.04 -10.58 -30.36
C ASP A 208 7.02 -9.45 -30.56
N ILE A 209 7.18 -8.35 -29.83
CA ILE A 209 6.33 -7.14 -29.93
C ILE A 209 6.96 -6.21 -30.96
N GLY A 210 6.28 -6.03 -32.12
CA GLY A 210 6.73 -5.15 -33.20
C GLY A 210 6.65 -3.68 -32.85
N GLU A 211 7.32 -2.81 -33.62
CA GLU A 211 7.30 -1.35 -33.38
C GLU A 211 5.89 -0.77 -33.50
N ASP A 212 5.11 -1.26 -34.43
CA ASP A 212 3.73 -0.82 -34.71
C ASP A 212 2.67 -1.51 -33.82
N ASP A 213 3.07 -2.53 -33.05
CA ASP A 213 2.18 -3.25 -32.14
C ASP A 213 1.91 -2.42 -30.88
N ILE A 214 0.74 -2.62 -30.29
CA ILE A 214 0.34 -1.97 -29.06
C ILE A 214 0.59 -2.90 -27.87
N ALA A 215 1.44 -2.48 -26.94
CA ALA A 215 1.69 -3.17 -25.69
C ALA A 215 0.90 -2.52 -24.54
N VAL A 216 0.00 -3.28 -23.93
CA VAL A 216 -0.81 -2.87 -22.79
C VAL A 216 -0.30 -3.57 -21.54
N LEU A 217 0.01 -2.84 -20.49
CA LEU A 217 0.52 -3.36 -19.22
C LEU A 217 -0.56 -3.30 -18.13
N PHE A 218 -0.78 -4.43 -17.48
CA PHE A 218 -1.36 -4.51 -16.15
C PHE A 218 -0.27 -4.95 -15.16
N MET A 219 -0.14 -4.26 -14.03
CA MET A 219 0.82 -4.63 -13.00
C MET A 219 0.14 -4.72 -11.64
N GLY A 220 0.21 -5.90 -11.01
CA GLY A 220 -0.39 -6.13 -9.72
C GLY A 220 -0.60 -7.61 -9.43
N ARG A 221 -1.07 -7.94 -8.23
CA ARG A 221 -1.42 -9.32 -7.88
C ARG A 221 -2.51 -9.84 -8.82
N LEU A 222 -2.25 -10.98 -9.46
CA LEU A 222 -3.20 -11.62 -10.37
C LEU A 222 -4.21 -12.44 -9.57
N SER A 223 -5.34 -11.83 -9.27
CA SER A 223 -6.38 -12.38 -8.39
C SER A 223 -7.74 -11.81 -8.74
N TYR A 224 -8.74 -12.65 -8.85
CA TYR A 224 -10.11 -12.27 -9.21
C TYR A 224 -10.81 -11.39 -8.17
N HIS A 225 -10.46 -11.55 -6.90
CA HIS A 225 -11.16 -10.90 -5.77
C HIS A 225 -10.33 -9.84 -5.04
N ALA A 226 -9.02 -9.81 -5.26
CA ALA A 226 -8.13 -8.97 -4.46
C ALA A 226 -7.49 -7.82 -5.23
N LYS A 227 -7.79 -7.72 -6.50
CA LYS A 227 -7.46 -6.65 -7.45
C LYS A 227 -8.56 -6.59 -8.51
N ALA A 228 -8.32 -5.87 -9.61
CA ALA A 228 -9.28 -5.80 -10.70
C ALA A 228 -9.58 -7.18 -11.31
N HIS A 229 -10.84 -7.54 -11.43
CA HIS A 229 -11.25 -8.73 -12.17
C HIS A 229 -10.87 -8.57 -13.65
N PRO A 230 -10.16 -9.55 -14.27
CA PRO A 230 -9.58 -9.35 -15.59
C PRO A 230 -10.62 -9.32 -16.74
N LEU A 231 -11.86 -9.75 -16.53
CA LEU A 231 -12.88 -9.87 -17.57
C LEU A 231 -13.14 -8.56 -18.33
N PRO A 232 -13.37 -7.40 -17.68
CA PRO A 232 -13.59 -6.14 -18.41
C PRO A 232 -12.40 -5.76 -19.29
N MET A 233 -11.18 -5.99 -18.80
CA MET A 233 -9.95 -5.74 -19.55
C MET A 233 -9.85 -6.66 -20.78
N TYR A 234 -10.08 -7.96 -20.62
CA TYR A 234 -10.03 -8.92 -21.73
C TYR A 234 -11.07 -8.60 -22.82
N LEU A 235 -12.31 -8.32 -22.41
CA LEU A 235 -13.36 -7.94 -23.36
C LEU A 235 -13.04 -6.62 -24.08
N GLY A 236 -12.57 -5.62 -23.36
CA GLY A 236 -12.20 -4.33 -23.92
C GLY A 236 -11.04 -4.44 -24.91
N LEU A 237 -10.00 -5.22 -24.60
CA LEU A 237 -8.85 -5.42 -25.47
C LEU A 237 -9.20 -6.27 -26.71
N GLU A 238 -10.05 -7.27 -26.57
CA GLU A 238 -10.55 -8.03 -27.73
C GLU A 238 -11.30 -7.12 -28.70
N ASN A 239 -12.19 -6.28 -28.21
CA ASN A 239 -12.91 -5.33 -29.06
C ASN A 239 -11.94 -4.34 -29.71
N ALA A 240 -10.98 -3.80 -28.95
CA ALA A 240 -9.97 -2.88 -29.48
C ALA A 240 -9.10 -3.52 -30.57
N ALA A 241 -8.70 -4.79 -30.42
CA ALA A 241 -7.94 -5.52 -31.42
C ALA A 241 -8.73 -5.70 -32.75
N ARG A 242 -10.02 -6.07 -32.62
CA ARG A 242 -10.91 -6.25 -33.81
C ARG A 242 -11.19 -4.95 -34.52
N GLU A 243 -11.44 -3.87 -33.80
CA GLU A 243 -11.76 -2.56 -34.39
C GLU A 243 -10.54 -1.88 -35.00
N SER A 244 -9.41 -1.88 -34.29
CA SER A 244 -8.19 -1.21 -34.75
C SER A 244 -7.43 -1.99 -35.82
N LYS A 245 -7.64 -3.31 -35.91
CA LYS A 245 -6.86 -4.26 -36.73
C LYS A 245 -5.35 -4.20 -36.40
N ARG A 246 -4.99 -3.78 -35.20
CA ARG A 246 -3.63 -3.75 -34.69
C ARG A 246 -3.35 -5.02 -33.89
N ASN A 247 -2.10 -5.45 -33.89
CA ASN A 247 -1.65 -6.46 -32.94
C ASN A 247 -1.60 -5.84 -31.54
N ILE A 248 -2.31 -6.43 -30.59
CA ILE A 248 -2.32 -6.02 -29.20
C ILE A 248 -1.66 -7.10 -28.35
N HIS A 249 -0.71 -6.71 -27.54
CA HIS A 249 -0.05 -7.55 -26.56
C HIS A 249 -0.46 -7.09 -25.17
N LEU A 250 -1.03 -8.00 -24.37
CA LEU A 250 -1.37 -7.73 -22.98
C LEU A 250 -0.30 -8.33 -22.08
N ILE A 251 0.50 -7.48 -21.45
CA ILE A 251 1.49 -7.88 -20.46
C ILE A 251 0.85 -7.80 -19.08
N GLN A 252 0.75 -8.94 -18.40
CA GLN A 252 0.24 -9.04 -17.04
C GLN A 252 1.41 -9.39 -16.11
N ALA A 253 2.01 -8.37 -15.50
CA ALA A 253 3.13 -8.52 -14.57
C ALA A 253 2.61 -8.62 -13.12
N GLY A 254 2.76 -9.79 -12.51
CA GLY A 254 2.24 -10.04 -11.18
C GLY A 254 2.59 -11.42 -10.66
N TRP A 255 1.85 -11.88 -9.66
CA TRP A 255 2.01 -13.22 -9.14
C TRP A 255 0.64 -13.83 -8.81
N PHE A 256 0.54 -15.14 -8.98
CA PHE A 256 -0.65 -15.92 -8.67
C PHE A 256 -0.55 -16.53 -7.28
N ALA A 257 -1.67 -16.63 -6.57
CA ALA A 257 -1.69 -17.26 -5.24
C ALA A 257 -1.44 -18.79 -5.30
N ASN A 258 -1.80 -19.42 -6.44
CA ASN A 258 -1.59 -20.83 -6.71
C ASN A 258 -1.74 -21.14 -8.21
N ASP A 259 -1.34 -22.35 -8.62
CA ASP A 259 -1.37 -22.83 -10.01
C ASP A 259 -2.79 -22.89 -10.62
N SER A 260 -3.79 -23.13 -9.77
CA SER A 260 -5.20 -23.17 -10.23
C SER A 260 -5.67 -21.80 -10.72
N ILE A 261 -5.28 -20.72 -10.01
CA ILE A 261 -5.57 -19.35 -10.43
C ILE A 261 -4.79 -18.99 -11.69
N GLU A 262 -3.51 -19.37 -11.78
CA GLU A 262 -2.69 -19.16 -12.97
C GLU A 262 -3.32 -19.80 -14.20
N LYS A 263 -3.72 -21.07 -14.08
CA LYS A 263 -4.40 -21.79 -15.15
C LYS A 263 -5.70 -21.10 -15.57
N ALA A 264 -6.51 -20.69 -14.60
CA ALA A 264 -7.77 -20.00 -14.87
C ALA A 264 -7.57 -18.66 -15.58
N PHE A 265 -6.57 -17.87 -15.22
CA PHE A 265 -6.21 -16.63 -15.92
C PHE A 265 -5.78 -16.87 -17.35
N SER A 266 -4.89 -17.86 -17.56
CA SER A 266 -4.39 -18.23 -18.90
C SER A 266 -5.52 -18.74 -19.81
N GLU A 267 -6.40 -19.60 -19.30
CA GLU A 267 -7.56 -20.10 -20.04
C GLU A 267 -8.57 -18.99 -20.35
N SER A 268 -8.82 -18.09 -19.38
CA SER A 268 -9.72 -16.96 -19.58
C SER A 268 -9.19 -16.01 -20.66
N ALA A 269 -7.90 -15.65 -20.62
CA ALA A 269 -7.31 -14.79 -21.64
C ALA A 269 -7.46 -15.42 -23.04
N ARG A 270 -7.09 -16.70 -23.19
CA ARG A 270 -7.19 -17.41 -24.47
C ARG A 270 -8.62 -17.50 -25.00
N THR A 271 -9.61 -17.62 -24.11
CA THR A 271 -11.02 -17.81 -24.49
C THR A 271 -11.71 -16.48 -24.77
N ILE A 272 -11.45 -15.46 -23.98
CA ILE A 272 -12.17 -14.18 -24.00
C ILE A 272 -11.52 -13.17 -24.95
N CYS A 273 -10.18 -13.17 -25.04
CA CYS A 273 -9.45 -12.27 -25.94
C CYS A 273 -8.47 -13.02 -26.85
N PRO A 274 -8.99 -13.91 -27.73
CA PRO A 274 -8.16 -14.72 -28.60
C PRO A 274 -7.36 -13.92 -29.66
N SER A 275 -7.76 -12.68 -29.94
CA SER A 275 -7.07 -11.77 -30.86
C SER A 275 -5.94 -10.99 -30.18
N VAL A 276 -5.74 -11.16 -28.86
CA VAL A 276 -4.73 -10.46 -28.03
C VAL A 276 -3.66 -11.44 -27.59
N ASN A 277 -2.39 -11.11 -27.78
CA ASN A 277 -1.29 -11.92 -27.26
C ASN A 277 -1.10 -11.65 -25.77
N ALA A 278 -1.53 -12.58 -24.91
CA ALA A 278 -1.42 -12.46 -23.46
C ALA A 278 -0.07 -13.01 -22.96
N ILE A 279 0.70 -12.16 -22.30
CA ILE A 279 2.03 -12.43 -21.75
C ILE A 279 1.95 -12.31 -20.21
N PHE A 280 2.36 -13.36 -19.50
CA PHE A 280 2.39 -13.36 -18.03
C PHE A 280 3.85 -13.31 -17.55
N LEU A 281 4.14 -12.37 -16.66
CA LEU A 281 5.48 -12.17 -16.09
C LEU A 281 5.41 -12.20 -14.57
N ASP A 282 6.45 -12.77 -13.94
CA ASP A 282 6.55 -12.78 -12.48
C ASP A 282 6.90 -11.37 -11.96
N GLY A 283 5.92 -10.68 -11.40
CA GLY A 283 6.10 -9.35 -10.81
C GLY A 283 6.95 -9.33 -9.53
N ARG A 284 7.41 -10.50 -9.03
CA ARG A 284 8.37 -10.59 -7.91
C ARG A 284 9.81 -10.41 -8.39
N ASP A 285 10.07 -10.60 -9.68
CA ASP A 285 11.37 -10.30 -10.29
C ASP A 285 11.63 -8.80 -10.26
N ALA A 286 12.78 -8.40 -9.71
CA ALA A 286 13.18 -7.01 -9.60
C ALA A 286 13.33 -6.33 -10.97
N HIS A 287 13.92 -7.04 -11.94
CA HIS A 287 14.09 -6.50 -13.29
C HIS A 287 12.73 -6.25 -13.98
N VAL A 288 11.76 -7.15 -13.81
CA VAL A 288 10.38 -6.94 -14.28
C VAL A 288 9.80 -5.69 -13.64
N ARG A 289 9.87 -5.56 -12.31
CA ARG A 289 9.31 -4.39 -11.60
C ARG A 289 9.90 -3.07 -12.04
N GLU A 290 11.21 -3.04 -12.32
CA GLU A 290 11.92 -1.81 -12.66
C GLU A 290 11.74 -1.41 -14.13
N SER A 291 11.64 -2.37 -15.04
CA SER A 291 11.86 -2.12 -16.46
C SER A 291 10.68 -2.40 -17.38
N ILE A 292 9.71 -3.24 -16.98
CA ILE A 292 8.60 -3.62 -17.86
C ILE A 292 7.69 -2.45 -18.28
N TRP A 293 7.62 -1.41 -17.45
CA TRP A 293 6.88 -0.18 -17.73
C TRP A 293 7.26 0.47 -19.06
N TYR A 294 8.52 0.33 -19.46
CA TYR A 294 9.06 0.94 -20.68
C TYR A 294 8.71 0.14 -21.94
N ALA A 295 8.33 -1.13 -21.82
CA ALA A 295 7.82 -1.91 -22.95
C ALA A 295 6.43 -1.47 -23.39
N ALA A 296 5.63 -0.98 -22.45
CA ALA A 296 4.24 -0.66 -22.64
C ALA A 296 4.01 0.70 -23.34
N ASP A 297 2.92 0.76 -24.08
CA ASP A 297 2.37 1.99 -24.66
C ASP A 297 1.20 2.51 -23.80
N ILE A 298 0.49 1.58 -23.14
CA ILE A 298 -0.68 1.87 -22.29
C ILE A 298 -0.56 1.09 -21.00
N PHE A 299 -0.83 1.75 -19.88
CA PHE A 299 -1.07 1.08 -18.59
C PHE A 299 -2.57 1.00 -18.33
N THR A 300 -3.05 -0.15 -17.83
CA THR A 300 -4.44 -0.34 -17.46
C THR A 300 -4.58 -0.90 -16.06
N SER A 301 -5.51 -0.33 -15.31
CA SER A 301 -5.96 -0.85 -14.02
C SER A 301 -7.46 -0.56 -13.91
N LEU A 302 -8.27 -1.55 -14.30
CA LEU A 302 -9.73 -1.44 -14.23
C LEU A 302 -10.20 -2.03 -12.90
N SER A 303 -10.09 -1.24 -11.86
CA SER A 303 -10.52 -1.65 -10.52
C SER A 303 -12.05 -1.71 -10.46
N ASP A 304 -12.57 -2.81 -9.93
CA ASP A 304 -14.00 -3.07 -9.73
C ASP A 304 -14.37 -3.23 -8.25
N ASN A 305 -13.46 -2.89 -7.37
CA ASN A 305 -13.66 -3.03 -5.94
C ASN A 305 -12.92 -1.95 -5.13
N ILE A 306 -13.28 -1.84 -3.84
CA ILE A 306 -12.76 -0.85 -2.90
C ILE A 306 -11.34 -1.16 -2.35
N GLN A 307 -10.68 -2.18 -2.84
CA GLN A 307 -9.30 -2.51 -2.41
C GLN A 307 -8.24 -1.66 -3.10
N GLU A 308 -8.60 -0.99 -4.17
CA GLU A 308 -7.73 -0.04 -4.85
C GLU A 308 -7.79 1.30 -4.11
N THR A 309 -6.70 1.71 -3.55
CA THR A 309 -6.58 2.98 -2.82
C THR A 309 -5.61 3.91 -3.51
#